data_6d560192c347cb1068ae117b8166628e
#
_entry.id   6d560192c347cb1068ae117b8166628e
#
_cell.length_a   1.000
_cell.length_b   1.000
_cell.length_c   1.000
_cell.angle_alpha   90.00
_cell.angle_beta   90.00
_cell.angle_gamma   90.00
#
_symmetry.space_group_name_H-M   'P 1'
#
loop_
_entity.id
_entity.type
_entity.pdbx_description
1 polymer ?
#
loop_
_entity_poly.entity_id
_entity_poly.type
_entity_poly.pdbx_seq_one_letter_code
_entity_poly.pdbx_strand_id
1 'polypeptide(L)'
;MFEIEAILLGGQDKLEDWIKQEGAPHKALLQIGEKKMIDYILESLRNTPQIKRIVLTGDREIYKDYIEKVDLFIDDTHNFVDNLIKISEKAELPYSVFVPIDVPLITSEIYEKTFSYCEEFCPDCYLYVLVNNKKDVEEKFPGTKRTYWRLKGGYYKMGNIFLIRKELYPKAIEYGKILFESRKSATKLASLFPLWFIFKAALHIATLRDCEKVVVDKIKLNGRAVPIPYPEIAVDVDKKDDLDFVRKILT
;
A
#
# COMPACT_ATOMS: atom_id res chain seq x y z
N MET A 1 -4.75 -17.22 13.01
CA MET A 1 -4.24 -15.81 13.03
C MET A 1 -3.07 -15.72 12.09
N PHE A 2 -3.09 -14.76 11.15
CA PHE A 2 -2.00 -14.55 10.22
C PHE A 2 -0.69 -14.25 10.95
N GLU A 3 0.42 -14.78 10.46
CA GLU A 3 1.77 -14.35 10.80
C GLU A 3 2.32 -13.56 9.62
N ILE A 4 2.56 -12.27 9.83
CA ILE A 4 2.81 -11.30 8.77
C ILE A 4 4.16 -10.63 8.97
N GLU A 5 4.93 -10.50 7.90
CA GLU A 5 6.03 -9.55 7.82
C GLU A 5 5.55 -8.25 7.15
N ALA A 6 5.86 -7.12 7.77
CA ALA A 6 5.58 -5.81 7.20
C ALA A 6 6.77 -5.36 6.35
N ILE A 7 6.51 -5.05 5.08
CA ILE A 7 7.49 -4.54 4.13
C ILE A 7 7.25 -3.04 3.96
N LEU A 8 8.08 -2.21 4.61
CA LEU A 8 8.04 -0.77 4.45
C LEU A 8 8.79 -0.37 3.17
N LEU A 9 8.06 0.29 2.26
CA LEU A 9 8.59 0.74 0.98
C LEU A 9 9.15 2.16 1.12
N GLY A 10 10.42 2.29 1.50
CA GLY A 10 11.11 3.55 1.77
C GLY A 10 11.88 4.11 0.57
N GLY A 11 11.72 3.53 -0.62
CA GLY A 11 12.33 4.08 -1.83
C GLY A 11 11.68 5.41 -2.26
N GLN A 12 12.47 6.31 -2.82
CA GLN A 12 12.01 7.59 -3.36
C GLN A 12 12.81 7.94 -4.62
N ASP A 13 12.12 8.02 -5.76
CA ASP A 13 12.77 8.33 -7.05
C ASP A 13 13.29 9.78 -7.10
N LYS A 14 12.55 10.73 -6.53
CA LYS A 14 12.87 12.15 -6.54
C LYS A 14 12.34 12.84 -5.29
N LEU A 15 13.18 13.67 -4.69
CA LEU A 15 12.75 14.54 -3.59
C LEU A 15 11.96 15.74 -4.14
N GLU A 16 10.68 15.80 -3.78
CA GLU A 16 9.78 16.88 -4.18
C GLU A 16 10.12 18.20 -3.47
N ASP A 17 9.88 19.34 -4.15
CA ASP A 17 10.28 20.64 -3.64
C ASP A 17 9.55 21.03 -2.35
N TRP A 18 8.31 20.64 -2.17
CA TRP A 18 7.58 20.89 -0.92
C TRP A 18 8.17 20.13 0.28
N ILE A 19 8.75 18.94 0.08
CA ILE A 19 9.46 18.18 1.13
C ILE A 19 10.75 18.89 1.52
N LYS A 20 11.49 19.43 0.53
CA LYS A 20 12.69 20.26 0.79
C LYS A 20 12.34 21.52 1.60
N GLN A 21 11.22 22.18 1.27
CA GLN A 21 10.72 23.35 2.00
C GLN A 21 10.37 23.04 3.46
N GLU A 22 9.93 21.80 3.75
CA GLU A 22 9.74 21.30 5.11
C GLU A 22 11.06 20.95 5.84
N GLY A 23 12.21 21.08 5.17
CA GLY A 23 13.52 20.80 5.73
C GLY A 23 13.85 19.31 5.87
N ALA A 24 13.07 18.42 5.25
CA ALA A 24 13.28 16.98 5.33
C ALA A 24 14.05 16.44 4.11
N PRO A 25 15.02 15.54 4.30
CA PRO A 25 15.75 14.91 3.20
C PRO A 25 14.95 13.80 2.50
N HIS A 26 13.82 13.38 3.11
CA HIS A 26 12.98 12.32 2.61
C HIS A 26 11.54 12.44 3.17
N LYS A 27 10.53 11.98 2.42
CA LYS A 27 9.12 12.02 2.83
C LYS A 27 8.89 11.33 4.19
N ALA A 28 9.48 10.16 4.42
CA ALA A 28 9.39 9.42 5.69
C ALA A 28 9.87 10.21 6.92
N LEU A 29 10.77 11.18 6.71
CA LEU A 29 11.40 11.97 7.77
C LEU A 29 10.74 13.33 8.00
N LEU A 30 9.57 13.57 7.36
CA LEU A 30 8.76 14.75 7.62
C LEU A 30 8.29 14.78 9.07
N GLN A 31 8.42 15.95 9.72
CA GLN A 31 8.05 16.13 11.11
C GLN A 31 6.53 16.24 11.26
N ILE A 32 5.96 15.45 12.18
CA ILE A 32 4.56 15.50 12.59
C ILE A 32 4.54 15.55 14.12
N GLY A 33 4.26 16.72 14.69
CA GLY A 33 4.43 16.94 16.13
C GLY A 33 5.86 16.67 16.58
N GLU A 34 6.05 15.84 17.59
CA GLU A 34 7.37 15.48 18.14
C GLU A 34 8.03 14.31 17.43
N LYS A 35 7.33 13.61 16.52
CA LYS A 35 7.80 12.42 15.81
C LYS A 35 7.95 12.67 14.32
N LYS A 36 8.76 11.86 13.65
CA LYS A 36 8.82 11.78 12.19
C LYS A 36 7.70 10.87 11.67
N MET A 37 7.29 11.04 10.42
CA MET A 37 6.22 10.24 9.81
C MET A 37 6.45 8.74 9.95
N ILE A 38 7.66 8.27 9.72
CA ILE A 38 8.03 6.85 9.84
C ILE A 38 7.89 6.31 11.27
N ASP A 39 8.06 7.16 12.30
CA ASP A 39 7.94 6.72 13.69
C ASP A 39 6.52 6.27 14.02
N TYR A 40 5.49 6.97 13.51
CA TYR A 40 4.08 6.56 13.65
C TYR A 40 3.81 5.20 13.01
N ILE A 41 4.37 4.97 11.82
CA ILE A 41 4.17 3.72 11.08
C ILE A 41 4.86 2.56 11.79
N LEU A 42 6.13 2.74 12.20
CA LEU A 42 6.89 1.70 12.90
C LEU A 42 6.25 1.34 14.24
N GLU A 43 5.81 2.35 15.02
CA GLU A 43 5.14 2.14 16.30
C GLU A 43 3.84 1.35 16.11
N SER A 44 3.03 1.73 15.11
CA SER A 44 1.78 1.02 14.80
C SER A 44 2.04 -0.43 14.39
N LEU A 45 3.04 -0.69 13.54
CA LEU A 45 3.39 -2.03 13.11
C LEU A 45 3.93 -2.88 14.26
N ARG A 46 4.82 -2.34 15.10
CA ARG A 46 5.38 -3.06 16.26
C ARG A 46 4.32 -3.45 17.29
N ASN A 47 3.28 -2.64 17.44
CA ASN A 47 2.18 -2.89 18.37
C ASN A 47 1.05 -3.75 17.76
N THR A 48 1.16 -4.18 16.51
CA THR A 48 0.16 -5.03 15.84
C THR A 48 0.48 -6.52 16.09
N PRO A 49 -0.41 -7.30 16.75
CA PRO A 49 -0.10 -8.67 17.17
C PRO A 49 0.25 -9.63 16.04
N GLN A 50 -0.33 -9.43 14.83
CA GLN A 50 -0.07 -10.27 13.66
C GLN A 50 1.28 -9.98 13.01
N ILE A 51 1.86 -8.78 13.22
CA ILE A 51 3.17 -8.42 12.67
C ILE A 51 4.27 -9.04 13.53
N LYS A 52 5.02 -9.96 12.94
CA LYS A 52 6.14 -10.67 13.61
C LYS A 52 7.51 -10.18 13.16
N ARG A 53 7.56 -9.48 12.03
CA ARG A 53 8.79 -8.99 11.44
C ARG A 53 8.54 -7.71 10.67
N ILE A 54 9.47 -6.77 10.74
CA ILE A 54 9.44 -5.51 9.97
C ILE A 54 10.68 -5.46 9.10
N VAL A 55 10.48 -5.31 7.80
CA VAL A 55 11.51 -5.13 6.79
C VAL A 55 11.40 -3.71 6.25
N LEU A 56 12.48 -2.95 6.24
CA LEU A 56 12.52 -1.61 5.65
C LEU A 56 13.41 -1.64 4.41
N THR A 57 12.89 -1.17 3.28
CA THR A 57 13.68 -0.94 2.08
C THR A 57 13.94 0.55 1.90
N GLY A 58 15.14 0.94 1.49
CA GLY A 58 15.44 2.37 1.28
C GLY A 58 16.92 2.68 1.14
N ASP A 59 17.23 3.96 1.07
CA ASP A 59 18.60 4.46 1.08
C ASP A 59 19.18 4.39 2.50
N ARG A 60 20.31 3.71 2.65
CA ARG A 60 20.96 3.45 3.94
C ARG A 60 21.36 4.73 4.67
N GLU A 61 21.80 5.75 3.96
CA GLU A 61 22.19 7.02 4.55
C GLU A 61 20.98 7.80 5.08
N ILE A 62 19.85 7.72 4.36
CA ILE A 62 18.60 8.35 4.78
C ILE A 62 18.03 7.67 6.02
N TYR A 63 18.08 6.35 6.07
CA TYR A 63 17.46 5.55 7.14
C TYR A 63 18.43 5.05 8.20
N LYS A 64 19.67 5.61 8.31
CA LYS A 64 20.68 5.16 9.25
C LYS A 64 20.20 5.04 10.70
N ASP A 65 19.35 5.98 11.17
CA ASP A 65 18.79 5.99 12.52
C ASP A 65 17.63 4.98 12.71
N TYR A 66 17.24 4.28 11.65
CA TYR A 66 16.13 3.32 11.62
C TYR A 66 16.55 1.90 11.34
N ILE A 67 17.79 1.66 10.91
CA ILE A 67 18.31 0.32 10.58
C ILE A 67 18.19 -0.62 11.78
N GLU A 68 18.54 -0.16 12.96
CA GLU A 68 18.45 -0.94 14.19
C GLU A 68 17.03 -1.03 14.79
N LYS A 69 16.08 -0.26 14.25
CA LYS A 69 14.68 -0.27 14.69
C LYS A 69 13.82 -1.28 13.93
N VAL A 70 14.36 -1.93 12.91
CA VAL A 70 13.69 -2.93 12.07
C VAL A 70 14.41 -4.28 12.13
N ASP A 71 13.73 -5.35 11.76
CA ASP A 71 14.31 -6.70 11.82
C ASP A 71 15.20 -7.00 10.62
N LEU A 72 14.97 -6.32 9.50
CA LEU A 72 15.82 -6.39 8.32
C LEU A 72 15.79 -5.06 7.56
N PHE A 73 16.95 -4.59 7.14
CA PHE A 73 17.09 -3.49 6.21
C PHE A 73 17.57 -4.00 4.83
N ILE A 74 16.93 -3.56 3.77
CA ILE A 74 17.27 -3.90 2.38
C ILE A 74 17.60 -2.60 1.64
N ASP A 75 18.84 -2.49 1.14
CA ASP A 75 19.27 -1.34 0.35
C ASP A 75 18.45 -1.25 -0.96
N ASP A 76 17.88 -0.06 -1.21
CA ASP A 76 17.11 0.24 -2.41
C ASP A 76 18.00 0.14 -3.67
N THR A 77 17.47 -0.47 -4.71
CA THR A 77 18.13 -0.61 -6.00
C THR A 77 17.72 0.49 -6.99
N HIS A 78 16.84 1.40 -6.61
CA HIS A 78 16.18 2.38 -7.48
C HIS A 78 15.39 1.72 -8.63
N ASN A 79 15.09 0.43 -8.52
CA ASN A 79 14.27 -0.34 -9.44
C ASN A 79 13.23 -1.15 -8.65
N PHE A 80 11.95 -0.87 -8.90
CA PHE A 80 10.85 -1.54 -8.20
C PHE A 80 10.92 -3.07 -8.30
N VAL A 81 11.23 -3.60 -9.48
CA VAL A 81 11.25 -5.07 -9.70
C VAL A 81 12.42 -5.71 -8.97
N ASP A 82 13.60 -5.09 -9.03
CA ASP A 82 14.79 -5.60 -8.34
C ASP A 82 14.61 -5.55 -6.82
N ASN A 83 13.96 -4.51 -6.29
CA ASN A 83 13.58 -4.43 -4.89
C ASN A 83 12.62 -5.57 -4.51
N LEU A 84 11.60 -5.82 -5.34
CA LEU A 84 10.64 -6.90 -5.10
C LEU A 84 11.32 -8.30 -5.12
N ILE A 85 12.31 -8.51 -5.99
CA ILE A 85 13.13 -9.72 -6.02
C ILE A 85 13.89 -9.87 -4.71
N LYS A 86 14.64 -8.84 -4.28
CA LYS A 86 15.39 -8.87 -3.02
C LYS A 86 14.49 -9.13 -1.80
N ILE A 87 13.30 -8.50 -1.77
CA ILE A 87 12.31 -8.74 -0.72
C ILE A 87 11.87 -10.20 -0.74
N SER A 88 11.53 -10.75 -1.91
CA SER A 88 11.06 -12.12 -2.05
C SER A 88 12.08 -13.18 -1.61
N GLU A 89 13.38 -12.92 -1.84
CA GLU A 89 14.48 -13.77 -1.41
C GLU A 89 14.68 -13.77 0.11
N LYS A 90 14.24 -12.70 0.78
CA LYS A 90 14.38 -12.50 2.23
C LYS A 90 13.07 -12.70 3.00
N ALA A 91 11.97 -12.97 2.29
CA ALA A 91 10.67 -13.22 2.89
C ALA A 91 10.70 -14.54 3.68
N GLU A 92 10.32 -14.49 4.96
CA GLU A 92 10.37 -15.63 5.87
C GLU A 92 8.98 -16.10 6.28
N LEU A 93 8.03 -15.17 6.44
CA LEU A 93 6.71 -15.48 6.95
C LEU A 93 5.70 -15.84 5.84
N PRO A 94 4.59 -16.50 6.20
CA PRO A 94 3.57 -16.90 5.21
C PRO A 94 2.91 -15.71 4.49
N TYR A 95 2.80 -14.57 5.16
CA TYR A 95 2.18 -13.37 4.60
C TYR A 95 3.12 -12.17 4.66
N SER A 96 3.03 -11.32 3.66
CA SER A 96 3.72 -10.02 3.62
C SER A 96 2.70 -8.91 3.39
N VAL A 97 2.70 -7.88 4.26
CA VAL A 97 1.96 -6.64 4.01
C VAL A 97 2.92 -5.57 3.50
N PHE A 98 2.62 -5.02 2.34
CA PHE A 98 3.36 -3.90 1.78
C PHE A 98 2.77 -2.60 2.28
N VAL A 99 3.61 -1.80 2.91
CA VAL A 99 3.23 -0.55 3.56
C VAL A 99 4.11 0.58 3.01
N PRO A 100 3.54 1.59 2.32
CA PRO A 100 4.30 2.77 1.94
C PRO A 100 4.62 3.61 3.19
N ILE A 101 5.65 4.44 3.08
CA ILE A 101 6.15 5.26 4.21
C ILE A 101 5.35 6.55 4.45
N ASP A 102 4.22 6.72 3.81
CA ASP A 102 3.42 7.95 3.80
C ASP A 102 1.97 7.75 4.30
N VAL A 103 1.73 6.69 5.09
CA VAL A 103 0.41 6.34 5.67
C VAL A 103 0.40 6.38 7.21
N PRO A 104 0.73 7.52 7.84
CA PRO A 104 0.93 7.59 9.29
C PRO A 104 -0.38 7.50 10.10
N LEU A 105 -1.55 7.55 9.47
CA LEU A 105 -2.85 7.47 10.15
C LEU A 105 -3.28 6.03 10.47
N ILE A 106 -2.60 5.01 9.93
CA ILE A 106 -2.97 3.61 10.19
C ILE A 106 -2.40 3.20 11.54
N THR A 107 -3.29 3.06 12.52
CA THR A 107 -2.94 2.63 13.88
C THR A 107 -2.79 1.11 13.99
N SER A 108 -2.18 0.62 15.06
CA SER A 108 -2.07 -0.82 15.35
C SER A 108 -3.45 -1.50 15.41
N GLU A 109 -4.45 -0.85 15.99
CA GLU A 109 -5.81 -1.36 16.04
C GLU A 109 -6.43 -1.52 14.64
N ILE A 110 -6.17 -0.56 13.74
CA ILE A 110 -6.65 -0.64 12.35
C ILE A 110 -5.95 -1.78 11.59
N TYR A 111 -4.65 -1.95 11.77
CA TYR A 111 -3.92 -3.09 11.20
C TYR A 111 -4.49 -4.42 11.70
N GLU A 112 -4.62 -4.57 13.03
CA GLU A 112 -5.13 -5.78 13.67
C GLU A 112 -6.52 -6.16 13.14
N LYS A 113 -7.46 -5.21 13.16
CA LYS A 113 -8.83 -5.42 12.66
C LYS A 113 -8.86 -5.72 11.16
N THR A 114 -8.01 -5.05 10.37
CA THR A 114 -7.92 -5.28 8.93
C THR A 114 -7.43 -6.69 8.62
N PHE A 115 -6.39 -7.16 9.30
CA PHE A 115 -5.86 -8.50 9.07
C PHE A 115 -6.82 -9.59 9.54
N SER A 116 -7.46 -9.40 10.69
CA SER A 116 -8.50 -10.31 11.19
C SER A 116 -9.68 -10.38 10.21
N TYR A 117 -10.11 -9.25 9.68
CA TYR A 117 -11.17 -9.19 8.67
C TYR A 117 -10.76 -9.88 7.36
N CYS A 118 -9.52 -9.71 6.90
CA CYS A 118 -9.01 -10.39 5.70
C CYS A 118 -8.99 -11.91 5.89
N GLU A 119 -8.53 -12.39 7.06
CA GLU A 119 -8.50 -13.80 7.40
C GLU A 119 -9.90 -14.42 7.43
N GLU A 120 -10.88 -13.73 8.00
CA GLU A 120 -12.27 -14.16 8.04
C GLU A 120 -12.94 -14.10 6.65
N PHE A 121 -12.70 -13.01 5.90
CA PHE A 121 -13.32 -12.76 4.60
C PHE A 121 -12.89 -13.78 3.52
N CYS A 122 -11.63 -14.17 3.50
CA CYS A 122 -11.09 -15.13 2.53
C CYS A 122 -9.81 -15.80 3.07
N PRO A 123 -9.92 -16.85 3.88
CA PRO A 123 -8.76 -17.52 4.51
C PRO A 123 -7.76 -18.11 3.51
N ASP A 124 -8.22 -18.44 2.28
CA ASP A 124 -7.40 -19.08 1.25
C ASP A 124 -6.93 -18.13 0.15
N CYS A 125 -7.06 -16.82 0.37
CA CYS A 125 -6.61 -15.84 -0.61
C CYS A 125 -5.08 -15.70 -0.62
N TYR A 126 -4.53 -15.49 -1.82
CA TYR A 126 -3.10 -15.18 -2.02
C TYR A 126 -2.84 -13.68 -2.14
N LEU A 127 -3.87 -12.91 -2.49
CA LEU A 127 -3.81 -11.46 -2.63
C LEU A 127 -5.05 -10.81 -2.03
N TYR A 128 -4.85 -9.85 -1.16
CA TYR A 128 -5.91 -9.00 -0.60
C TYR A 128 -5.63 -7.55 -1.00
N VAL A 129 -6.48 -7.03 -1.88
CA VAL A 129 -6.48 -5.62 -2.28
C VAL A 129 -7.56 -4.92 -1.48
N LEU A 130 -7.15 -4.10 -0.51
CA LEU A 130 -8.08 -3.38 0.34
C LEU A 130 -8.76 -2.26 -0.45
N VAL A 131 -10.04 -2.06 -0.27
CA VAL A 131 -10.80 -1.00 -0.94
C VAL A 131 -11.69 -0.25 0.04
N ASN A 132 -11.70 1.07 -0.07
CA ASN A 132 -12.53 1.96 0.73
C ASN A 132 -13.63 2.58 -0.11
N ASN A 133 -14.83 2.69 0.44
CA ASN A 133 -15.90 3.44 -0.17
C ASN A 133 -15.65 4.95 0.00
N LYS A 134 -15.96 5.72 -1.04
CA LYS A 134 -15.84 7.19 -1.02
C LYS A 134 -16.60 7.82 0.16
N LYS A 135 -17.81 7.33 0.43
CA LYS A 135 -18.66 7.87 1.51
C LYS A 135 -17.94 7.79 2.85
N ASP A 136 -17.35 6.64 3.17
CA ASP A 136 -16.67 6.42 4.46
C ASP A 136 -15.43 7.32 4.60
N VAL A 137 -14.68 7.50 3.48
CA VAL A 137 -13.49 8.37 3.47
C VAL A 137 -13.88 9.84 3.64
N GLU A 138 -14.90 10.32 2.92
CA GLU A 138 -15.33 11.74 2.98
C GLU A 138 -16.05 12.07 4.29
N GLU A 139 -16.72 11.11 4.91
CA GLU A 139 -17.35 11.29 6.22
C GLU A 139 -16.31 11.44 7.33
N LYS A 140 -15.27 10.60 7.33
CA LYS A 140 -14.22 10.64 8.37
C LYS A 140 -13.19 11.73 8.11
N PHE A 141 -12.85 11.98 6.86
CA PHE A 141 -11.80 12.90 6.43
C PHE A 141 -12.33 13.94 5.42
N PRO A 142 -13.25 14.82 5.85
CA PRO A 142 -13.85 15.79 4.96
C PRO A 142 -12.80 16.75 4.37
N GLY A 143 -12.96 17.09 3.10
CA GLY A 143 -12.08 18.03 2.39
C GLY A 143 -10.80 17.40 1.81
N THR A 144 -10.51 16.14 2.07
CA THR A 144 -9.39 15.45 1.41
C THR A 144 -9.72 15.17 -0.06
N LYS A 145 -8.78 15.47 -0.96
CA LYS A 145 -8.93 15.21 -2.40
C LYS A 145 -8.29 13.87 -2.74
N ARG A 146 -9.09 12.87 -3.07
CA ARG A 146 -8.64 11.53 -3.44
C ARG A 146 -9.21 11.12 -4.79
N THR A 147 -8.51 10.25 -5.50
CA THR A 147 -9.00 9.69 -6.77
C THR A 147 -9.84 8.45 -6.49
N TYR A 148 -11.08 8.46 -6.99
CA TYR A 148 -12.01 7.35 -6.84
C TYR A 148 -12.38 6.76 -8.19
N TRP A 149 -12.50 5.44 -8.22
CA TRP A 149 -13.02 4.73 -9.38
C TRP A 149 -14.52 4.56 -9.24
N ARG A 150 -15.25 4.95 -10.29
CA ARG A 150 -16.68 4.72 -10.36
C ARG A 150 -16.95 3.30 -10.84
N LEU A 151 -17.51 2.48 -9.96
CA LEU A 151 -17.95 1.11 -10.24
C LEU A 151 -19.47 1.02 -10.07
N LYS A 152 -20.05 -0.10 -10.56
CA LYS A 152 -21.45 -0.41 -10.27
C LYS A 152 -21.59 -0.63 -8.76
N GLY A 153 -22.36 0.21 -8.10
CA GLY A 153 -22.57 0.15 -6.65
C GLY A 153 -21.85 1.24 -5.84
N GLY A 154 -21.04 2.12 -6.48
CA GLY A 154 -20.45 3.26 -5.78
C GLY A 154 -19.11 3.75 -6.33
N TYR A 155 -18.49 4.59 -5.53
CA TYR A 155 -17.15 5.11 -5.79
C TYR A 155 -16.19 4.49 -4.79
N TYR A 156 -15.09 3.93 -5.29
CA TYR A 156 -14.10 3.20 -4.48
C TYR A 156 -12.70 3.73 -4.72
N LYS A 157 -11.89 3.73 -3.65
CA LYS A 157 -10.45 3.94 -3.70
C LYS A 157 -9.76 2.65 -3.27
N MET A 158 -8.72 2.25 -3.98
CA MET A 158 -7.81 1.22 -3.50
C MET A 158 -7.06 1.75 -2.29
N GLY A 159 -6.96 0.94 -1.25
CA GLY A 159 -6.15 1.24 -0.08
C GLY A 159 -4.66 1.30 -0.43
N ASN A 160 -3.90 1.97 0.42
CA ASN A 160 -2.48 2.17 0.20
C ASN A 160 -1.61 0.98 0.64
N ILE A 161 -2.18 0.03 1.37
CA ILE A 161 -1.53 -1.22 1.76
C ILE A 161 -2.19 -2.42 1.08
N PHE A 162 -1.42 -3.46 0.83
CA PHE A 162 -1.94 -4.73 0.33
C PHE A 162 -1.21 -5.90 0.96
N LEU A 163 -1.93 -6.99 1.14
CA LEU A 163 -1.45 -8.20 1.79
C LEU A 163 -1.34 -9.31 0.75
N ILE A 164 -0.21 -10.02 0.74
CA ILE A 164 0.00 -11.19 -0.12
C ILE A 164 0.49 -12.39 0.67
N ARG A 165 0.18 -13.58 0.17
CA ARG A 165 0.89 -14.80 0.59
C ARG A 165 2.25 -14.89 -0.10
N LYS A 166 3.22 -15.49 0.59
CA LYS A 166 4.59 -15.66 0.09
C LYS A 166 4.64 -16.34 -1.29
N GLU A 167 3.77 -17.29 -1.53
CA GLU A 167 3.69 -18.02 -2.80
C GLU A 167 3.30 -17.15 -4.00
N LEU A 168 2.78 -15.93 -3.75
CA LEU A 168 2.47 -14.99 -4.82
C LEU A 168 3.70 -14.25 -5.36
N TYR A 169 4.82 -14.20 -4.67
CA TYR A 169 6.00 -13.42 -5.09
C TYR A 169 6.44 -13.67 -6.53
N PRO A 170 6.55 -14.92 -7.03
CA PRO A 170 6.95 -15.15 -8.42
C PRO A 170 6.02 -14.44 -9.43
N LYS A 171 4.70 -14.48 -9.16
CA LYS A 171 3.71 -13.80 -10.00
C LYS A 171 3.72 -12.29 -9.80
N ALA A 172 3.89 -11.82 -8.58
CA ALA A 172 4.02 -10.39 -8.28
C ALA A 172 5.23 -9.76 -9.00
N ILE A 173 6.36 -10.47 -9.07
CA ILE A 173 7.56 -10.05 -9.81
C ILE A 173 7.28 -10.02 -11.32
N GLU A 174 6.70 -11.09 -11.88
CA GLU A 174 6.35 -11.19 -13.30
C GLU A 174 5.45 -10.03 -13.74
N TYR A 175 4.33 -9.83 -13.03
CA TYR A 175 3.37 -8.76 -13.37
C TYR A 175 3.85 -7.37 -12.95
N GLY A 176 4.60 -7.26 -11.87
CA GLY A 176 5.25 -6.02 -11.46
C GLY A 176 6.16 -5.48 -12.55
N LYS A 177 6.94 -6.35 -13.22
CA LYS A 177 7.77 -5.98 -14.37
C LYS A 177 6.90 -5.45 -15.53
N ILE A 178 5.85 -6.15 -15.91
CA ILE A 178 4.95 -5.75 -17.00
C ILE A 178 4.29 -4.40 -16.70
N LEU A 179 3.79 -4.20 -15.48
CA LEU A 179 3.18 -2.95 -15.04
C LEU A 179 4.19 -1.79 -15.03
N PHE A 180 5.38 -2.04 -14.51
CA PHE A 180 6.45 -1.05 -14.46
C PHE A 180 6.88 -0.57 -15.86
N GLU A 181 7.07 -1.50 -16.79
CA GLU A 181 7.39 -1.20 -18.20
C GLU A 181 6.25 -0.47 -18.91
N SER A 182 5.00 -0.71 -18.51
CA SER A 182 3.81 -0.12 -19.13
C SER A 182 3.38 1.21 -18.53
N ARG A 183 3.87 1.57 -17.32
CA ARG A 183 3.39 2.72 -16.53
C ARG A 183 3.42 4.08 -17.24
N LYS A 184 4.32 4.26 -18.21
CA LYS A 184 4.49 5.52 -18.96
C LYS A 184 3.59 5.61 -20.19
N SER A 185 2.80 4.59 -20.51
CA SER A 185 1.95 4.54 -21.70
C SER A 185 0.53 4.08 -21.37
N ALA A 186 -0.43 5.00 -21.44
CA ALA A 186 -1.83 4.70 -21.19
C ALA A 186 -2.37 3.58 -22.11
N THR A 187 -1.91 3.52 -23.36
CA THR A 187 -2.29 2.47 -24.32
C THR A 187 -1.74 1.10 -23.93
N LYS A 188 -0.47 1.05 -23.49
CA LYS A 188 0.13 -0.20 -22.97
C LYS A 188 -0.56 -0.67 -21.69
N LEU A 189 -0.84 0.25 -20.77
CA LEU A 189 -1.60 -0.09 -19.56
C LEU A 189 -3.00 -0.61 -19.93
N ALA A 190 -3.72 0.06 -20.84
CA ALA A 190 -5.04 -0.38 -21.27
C ALA A 190 -5.01 -1.77 -21.93
N SER A 191 -3.97 -2.09 -22.70
CA SER A 191 -3.81 -3.41 -23.33
C SER A 191 -3.62 -4.56 -22.34
N LEU A 192 -3.28 -4.26 -21.08
CA LEU A 192 -3.22 -5.27 -20.02
C LEU A 192 -4.59 -5.75 -19.55
N PHE A 193 -5.65 -5.01 -19.89
CA PHE A 193 -7.01 -5.38 -19.50
C PHE A 193 -7.77 -6.03 -20.66
N PRO A 194 -8.62 -7.03 -20.39
CA PRO A 194 -9.45 -7.62 -21.42
C PRO A 194 -10.51 -6.63 -21.91
N LEU A 195 -10.85 -6.68 -23.21
CA LEU A 195 -11.80 -5.74 -23.85
C LEU A 195 -13.15 -5.66 -23.13
N TRP A 196 -13.66 -6.80 -22.64
CA TRP A 196 -14.92 -6.82 -21.89
C TRP A 196 -14.86 -5.96 -20.61
N PHE A 197 -13.69 -5.93 -19.94
CA PHE A 197 -13.51 -5.12 -18.73
C PHE A 197 -13.40 -3.63 -19.09
N ILE A 198 -12.64 -3.30 -20.14
CA ILE A 198 -12.53 -1.91 -20.64
C ILE A 198 -13.91 -1.37 -20.99
N PHE A 199 -14.72 -2.16 -21.71
CA PHE A 199 -16.09 -1.77 -22.07
C PHE A 199 -16.98 -1.55 -20.84
N LYS A 200 -16.97 -2.48 -19.87
CA LYS A 200 -17.71 -2.32 -18.61
C LYS A 200 -17.24 -1.11 -17.80
N ALA A 201 -15.93 -0.86 -17.74
CA ALA A 201 -15.36 0.29 -17.04
C ALA A 201 -15.77 1.62 -17.70
N ALA A 202 -15.71 1.71 -19.02
CA ALA A 202 -16.13 2.87 -19.78
C ALA A 202 -17.63 3.21 -19.59
N LEU A 203 -18.47 2.20 -19.45
CA LEU A 203 -19.89 2.35 -19.16
C LEU A 203 -20.22 2.50 -17.65
N HIS A 204 -19.21 2.47 -16.78
CA HIS A 204 -19.36 2.49 -15.32
C HIS A 204 -20.22 1.36 -14.73
N ILE A 205 -20.29 0.22 -15.41
CA ILE A 205 -21.02 -0.99 -14.98
C ILE A 205 -20.09 -2.09 -14.47
N ALA A 206 -18.77 -1.89 -14.48
CA ALA A 206 -17.82 -2.80 -13.88
C ALA A 206 -18.04 -2.88 -12.35
N THR A 207 -17.93 -4.09 -11.80
CA THR A 207 -18.07 -4.37 -10.37
C THR A 207 -16.70 -4.65 -9.73
N LEU A 208 -16.61 -4.69 -8.39
CA LEU A 208 -15.42 -5.17 -7.70
C LEU A 208 -15.05 -6.60 -8.12
N ARG A 209 -16.06 -7.46 -8.32
CA ARG A 209 -15.84 -8.84 -8.83
C ARG A 209 -15.26 -8.88 -10.24
N ASP A 210 -15.63 -7.94 -11.10
CA ASP A 210 -15.01 -7.82 -12.43
C ASP A 210 -13.51 -7.44 -12.30
N CYS A 211 -13.16 -6.55 -11.36
CA CYS A 211 -11.78 -6.20 -11.04
C CYS A 211 -11.00 -7.42 -10.51
N GLU A 212 -11.57 -8.14 -9.54
CA GLU A 212 -11.01 -9.38 -9.00
C GLU A 212 -10.73 -10.40 -10.13
N LYS A 213 -11.73 -10.63 -10.99
CA LYS A 213 -11.60 -11.58 -12.11
C LYS A 213 -10.43 -11.22 -13.02
N VAL A 214 -10.25 -9.95 -13.36
CA VAL A 214 -9.11 -9.51 -14.19
C VAL A 214 -7.77 -9.86 -13.54
N VAL A 215 -7.64 -9.65 -12.23
CA VAL A 215 -6.42 -9.96 -11.49
C VAL A 215 -6.21 -11.46 -11.39
N VAL A 216 -7.22 -12.20 -10.93
CA VAL A 216 -7.17 -13.66 -10.76
C VAL A 216 -6.88 -14.39 -12.09
N ASP A 217 -7.49 -13.96 -13.19
CA ASP A 217 -7.25 -14.54 -14.52
C ASP A 217 -5.78 -14.38 -14.96
N LYS A 218 -5.10 -13.34 -14.47
CA LYS A 218 -3.68 -13.09 -14.76
C LYS A 218 -2.75 -13.87 -13.82
N ILE A 219 -2.92 -13.68 -12.52
CA ILE A 219 -2.02 -14.31 -11.52
C ILE A 219 -2.25 -15.81 -11.36
N LYS A 220 -3.43 -16.32 -11.79
CA LYS A 220 -3.86 -17.73 -11.65
C LYS A 220 -3.88 -18.23 -10.20
N LEU A 221 -4.02 -17.31 -9.25
CA LEU A 221 -4.15 -17.57 -7.82
C LEU A 221 -5.35 -16.77 -7.28
N ASN A 222 -5.94 -17.25 -6.18
CA ASN A 222 -7.09 -16.56 -5.59
C ASN A 222 -6.70 -15.19 -5.03
N GLY A 223 -7.41 -14.15 -5.44
CA GLY A 223 -7.22 -12.78 -4.98
C GLY A 223 -8.56 -12.07 -4.84
N ARG A 224 -8.70 -11.25 -3.81
CA ARG A 224 -9.95 -10.55 -3.50
C ARG A 224 -9.74 -9.06 -3.32
N ALA A 225 -10.71 -8.29 -3.80
CA ALA A 225 -10.90 -6.91 -3.38
C ALA A 225 -11.72 -6.92 -2.08
N VAL A 226 -11.11 -6.48 -0.99
CA VAL A 226 -11.69 -6.54 0.35
C VAL A 226 -12.20 -5.17 0.75
N PRO A 227 -13.53 -4.93 0.76
CA PRO A 227 -14.10 -3.67 1.24
C PRO A 227 -13.88 -3.57 2.75
N ILE A 228 -13.23 -2.51 3.21
CA ILE A 228 -12.91 -2.30 4.62
C ILE A 228 -13.46 -0.97 5.13
N PRO A 229 -13.95 -0.92 6.37
CA PRO A 229 -14.52 0.29 6.98
C PRO A 229 -13.47 1.16 7.68
N TYR A 230 -12.22 1.15 7.22
CA TYR A 230 -11.10 1.91 7.80
C TYR A 230 -10.54 2.91 6.79
N PRO A 231 -11.10 4.14 6.72
CA PRO A 231 -10.70 5.16 5.75
C PRO A 231 -9.24 5.58 5.84
N GLU A 232 -8.58 5.40 6.99
CA GLU A 232 -7.17 5.69 7.20
C GLU A 232 -6.26 4.98 6.19
N ILE A 233 -6.67 3.78 5.77
CA ILE A 233 -5.92 2.98 4.78
C ILE A 233 -5.94 3.64 3.39
N ALA A 234 -6.90 4.53 3.14
CA ALA A 234 -7.01 5.27 1.88
C ALA A 234 -6.35 6.66 1.93
N VAL A 235 -5.74 7.05 3.05
CA VAL A 235 -5.16 8.38 3.24
C VAL A 235 -3.64 8.31 3.32
N ASP A 236 -3.01 8.85 2.31
CA ASP A 236 -1.55 8.99 2.13
C ASP A 236 -1.16 10.48 2.12
N VAL A 237 0.09 10.77 2.39
CA VAL A 237 0.66 12.13 2.38
C VAL A 237 1.39 12.35 1.06
N ASP A 238 0.68 12.83 0.03
CA ASP A 238 1.26 13.08 -1.30
C ASP A 238 1.71 14.52 -1.53
N LYS A 239 1.19 15.45 -0.75
CA LYS A 239 1.46 16.88 -0.89
C LYS A 239 1.38 17.60 0.45
N LYS A 240 1.76 18.88 0.45
CA LYS A 240 1.77 19.72 1.65
C LYS A 240 0.42 19.78 2.37
N ASP A 241 -0.69 19.91 1.63
CA ASP A 241 -2.04 19.94 2.23
C ASP A 241 -2.36 18.65 2.98
N ASP A 242 -1.90 17.49 2.47
CA ASP A 242 -2.10 16.21 3.16
C ASP A 242 -1.26 16.14 4.44
N LEU A 243 -0.02 16.66 4.41
CA LEU A 243 0.83 16.75 5.61
C LEU A 243 0.18 17.61 6.68
N ASP A 244 -0.31 18.80 6.30
CA ASP A 244 -0.95 19.72 7.23
C ASP A 244 -2.25 19.14 7.79
N PHE A 245 -2.97 18.38 6.99
CA PHE A 245 -4.15 17.64 7.43
C PHE A 245 -3.79 16.55 8.44
N VAL A 246 -2.77 15.74 8.16
CA VAL A 246 -2.31 14.67 9.05
C VAL A 246 -1.76 15.24 10.36
N ARG A 247 -1.03 16.35 10.31
CA ARG A 247 -0.57 17.09 11.51
C ARG A 247 -1.72 17.45 12.43
N LYS A 248 -2.83 17.96 11.90
CA LYS A 248 -4.03 18.32 12.70
C LYS A 248 -4.70 17.13 13.37
N ILE A 249 -4.49 15.92 12.86
CA ILE A 249 -5.09 14.70 13.44
C ILE A 249 -4.18 14.09 14.50
N LEU A 250 -2.86 14.15 14.29
CA LEU A 250 -1.88 13.45 15.13
C LEU A 250 -1.23 14.34 16.21
N THR A 251 -1.46 15.66 16.15
CA THR A 251 -0.98 16.66 17.15
C THR A 251 -2.13 17.40 17.78
#